data_943c5aa9880f459556f2bd253fbbc299
#
_entry.id   943c5aa9880f459556f2bd253fbbc299
#
_cell.length_a   1.000
_cell.length_b   1.000
_cell.length_c   1.000
_cell.angle_alpha   90.00
_cell.angle_beta   90.00
_cell.angle_gamma   90.00
#
_symmetry.space_group_name_H-M   'P 1'
#
loop_
_entity.id
_entity.type
_entity.pdbx_description
1 polymer ?
#
loop_
_entity_poly.entity_id
_entity_poly.type
_entity_poly.pdbx_seq_one_letter_code
_entity_poly.pdbx_strand_id
1 'polypeptide(L)'
;MGQYVIIENGGRYCYNLCASNGHVLVNSIVFPSRDECLKSIDEMRDTASTAGIEDSTEDAFDRIPSPKYRIYETMDGKYFFRFITSMAGDVARSHEYPKKESLLRRIERMRSECDSSLARQD
;
A
#
# COMPACT_ATOMS: atom_id res chain seq x y z
N MET A 1 -6.12 -0.75 -16.63
CA MET A 1 -5.16 -0.09 -15.75
C MET A 1 -5.85 0.41 -14.50
N GLY A 2 -5.16 0.36 -13.37
CA GLY A 2 -5.68 0.88 -12.12
C GLY A 2 -5.60 2.39 -12.01
N GLN A 3 -5.92 2.91 -10.83
CA GLN A 3 -5.90 4.35 -10.56
C GLN A 3 -5.56 4.61 -9.10
N TYR A 4 -4.82 5.70 -8.88
CA TYR A 4 -4.72 6.32 -7.56
C TYR A 4 -5.86 7.31 -7.42
N VAL A 5 -6.66 7.16 -6.38
CA VAL A 5 -7.82 8.02 -6.13
C VAL A 5 -7.56 8.81 -4.85
N ILE A 6 -7.48 10.14 -4.96
CA ILE A 6 -7.30 11.02 -3.81
C ILE A 6 -8.66 11.36 -3.21
N ILE A 7 -8.75 11.27 -1.90
CA ILE A 7 -9.95 11.60 -1.13
C ILE A 7 -9.63 12.77 -0.22
N GLU A 8 -10.38 13.86 -0.37
CA GLU A 8 -10.26 15.04 0.51
C GLU A 8 -11.40 15.04 1.51
N ASN A 9 -11.08 15.35 2.75
CA ASN A 9 -12.08 15.50 3.81
C ASN A 9 -11.59 16.54 4.82
N GLY A 10 -12.20 17.72 4.79
CA GLY A 10 -11.89 18.80 5.75
C GLY A 10 -10.44 19.28 5.71
N GLY A 11 -9.85 19.39 4.53
CA GLY A 11 -8.46 19.82 4.37
C GLY A 11 -7.43 18.74 4.62
N ARG A 12 -7.86 17.49 4.82
CA ARG A 12 -6.99 16.33 4.96
C ARG A 12 -7.12 15.45 3.73
N TYR A 13 -6.07 14.72 3.41
CA TYR A 13 -5.99 13.97 2.16
C TYR A 13 -5.49 12.56 2.42
N CYS A 14 -6.10 11.60 1.75
CA CYS A 14 -5.58 10.24 1.66
C CYS A 14 -5.79 9.73 0.26
N TYR A 15 -5.25 8.56 -0.06
CA TYR A 15 -5.44 7.97 -1.37
C TYR A 15 -5.69 6.47 -1.25
N ASN A 16 -6.36 5.95 -2.27
CA ASN A 16 -6.48 4.51 -2.51
C ASN A 16 -5.78 4.19 -3.82
N LEU A 17 -5.08 3.08 -3.87
CA LEU A 17 -4.67 2.49 -5.14
C LEU A 17 -5.69 1.42 -5.50
N CYS A 18 -6.38 1.62 -6.62
CA CYS A 18 -7.40 0.69 -7.11
C CYS A 18 -6.86 -0.07 -8.31
N ALA A 19 -7.11 -1.37 -8.34
CA ALA A 19 -6.78 -2.19 -9.50
C ALA A 19 -7.75 -1.91 -10.66
N SER A 20 -7.43 -2.41 -11.85
CA SER A 20 -8.24 -2.22 -13.04
C SER A 20 -9.67 -2.76 -12.90
N ASN A 21 -9.89 -3.75 -12.04
CA ASN A 21 -11.22 -4.29 -11.75
C ASN A 21 -11.98 -3.51 -10.67
N GLY A 22 -11.43 -2.40 -10.19
CA GLY A 22 -12.04 -1.55 -9.17
C GLY A 22 -11.76 -1.94 -7.72
N HIS A 23 -11.07 -3.05 -7.48
CA HIS A 23 -10.71 -3.45 -6.11
C HIS A 23 -9.66 -2.51 -5.52
N VAL A 24 -9.87 -2.08 -4.27
CA VAL A 24 -8.89 -1.28 -3.55
C VAL A 24 -7.77 -2.19 -3.07
N LEU A 25 -6.54 -1.90 -3.53
CA LEU A 25 -5.36 -2.67 -3.14
C LEU A 25 -4.78 -2.19 -1.82
N VAL A 26 -4.69 -0.87 -1.64
CA VAL A 26 -4.22 -0.26 -0.39
C VAL A 26 -4.97 1.04 -0.13
N ASN A 27 -5.08 1.36 1.17
CA ASN A 27 -5.55 2.65 1.67
C ASN A 27 -4.37 3.35 2.33
N SER A 28 -4.14 4.62 2.01
CA SER A 28 -3.05 5.36 2.62
C SER A 28 -3.43 5.89 4.02
N ILE A 29 -2.42 6.34 4.75
CA ILE A 29 -2.63 7.18 5.93
C ILE A 29 -3.19 8.53 5.50
N VAL A 30 -3.61 9.33 6.46
CA VAL A 30 -4.11 10.69 6.22
C VAL A 30 -2.93 11.66 6.20
N PHE A 31 -2.88 12.50 5.16
CA PHE A 31 -1.84 13.52 4.99
C PHE A 31 -2.45 14.89 5.27
N PRO A 32 -1.67 15.82 5.86
CA PRO A 32 -2.16 17.16 6.18
C PRO A 32 -2.25 18.09 4.96
N SER A 33 -1.67 17.71 3.82
CA SER A 33 -1.74 18.50 2.60
C SER A 33 -1.82 17.62 1.36
N ARG A 34 -2.35 18.20 0.28
CA ARG A 34 -2.41 17.52 -1.01
C ARG A 34 -1.01 17.23 -1.55
N ASP A 35 -0.07 18.13 -1.33
CA ASP A 35 1.32 17.96 -1.80
C ASP A 35 1.98 16.75 -1.15
N GLU A 36 1.79 16.55 0.14
CA GLU A 36 2.35 15.38 0.83
C GLU A 36 1.70 14.08 0.35
N CYS A 37 0.40 14.12 0.09
CA CYS A 37 -0.32 12.99 -0.49
C CYS A 37 0.25 12.62 -1.86
N LEU A 38 0.45 13.61 -2.72
CA LEU A 38 1.02 13.41 -4.06
C LEU A 38 2.45 12.88 -4.00
N LYS A 39 3.27 13.37 -3.07
CA LYS A 39 4.64 12.87 -2.88
C LYS A 39 4.64 11.39 -2.50
N SER A 40 3.72 10.99 -1.63
CA SER A 40 3.59 9.59 -1.23
C SER A 40 3.19 8.70 -2.42
N ILE A 41 2.26 9.17 -3.26
CA ILE A 41 1.88 8.47 -4.48
C ILE A 41 3.08 8.30 -5.41
N ASP A 42 3.86 9.36 -5.61
CA ASP A 42 5.05 9.31 -6.46
C ASP A 42 6.07 8.31 -5.93
N GLU A 43 6.31 8.29 -4.63
CA GLU A 43 7.23 7.35 -4.01
C GLU A 43 6.75 5.91 -4.19
N MET A 44 5.46 5.67 -4.00
CA MET A 44 4.88 4.34 -4.21
C MET A 44 5.01 3.89 -5.67
N ARG A 45 4.73 4.78 -6.62
CA ARG A 45 4.88 4.49 -8.05
C ARG A 45 6.32 4.11 -8.41
N ASP A 46 7.28 4.74 -7.77
CA ASP A 46 8.70 4.52 -8.07
C ASP A 46 9.25 3.26 -7.41
N THR A 47 8.69 2.81 -6.29
CA THR A 47 9.34 1.81 -5.44
C THR A 47 8.56 0.51 -5.25
N ALA A 48 7.24 0.54 -5.38
CA ALA A 48 6.42 -0.62 -5.00
C ALA A 48 6.63 -1.86 -5.89
N SER A 49 7.05 -1.67 -7.14
CA SER A 49 7.29 -2.80 -8.05
C SER A 49 8.51 -3.63 -7.65
N THR A 50 9.48 -3.02 -6.96
CA THR A 50 10.74 -3.68 -6.59
C THR A 50 10.93 -3.84 -5.08
N ALA A 51 10.03 -3.29 -4.27
CA ALA A 51 10.12 -3.39 -2.81
C ALA A 51 10.07 -4.84 -2.35
N GLY A 52 10.90 -5.19 -1.37
CA GLY A 52 10.95 -6.54 -0.82
C GLY A 52 9.78 -6.84 0.11
N ILE A 53 9.65 -8.10 0.49
CA ILE A 53 8.61 -8.56 1.41
C ILE A 53 9.29 -8.97 2.72
N GLU A 54 8.85 -8.36 3.82
CA GLU A 54 9.28 -8.73 5.16
C GLU A 54 8.09 -9.42 5.85
N ASP A 55 8.20 -10.73 6.06
CA ASP A 55 7.11 -11.49 6.67
C ASP A 55 7.32 -11.59 8.17
N SER A 56 6.70 -10.68 8.93
CA SER A 56 6.85 -10.64 10.38
C SER A 56 6.05 -11.73 11.11
N THR A 57 5.29 -12.55 10.36
CA THR A 57 4.54 -13.67 10.95
C THR A 57 5.41 -14.92 11.16
N GLU A 58 6.59 -14.98 10.53
CA GLU A 58 7.52 -16.07 10.71
C GLU A 58 8.32 -15.88 12.01
N ASP A 59 8.62 -16.99 12.71
CA ASP A 59 9.26 -16.94 14.02
C ASP A 59 10.65 -16.28 13.99
N ALA A 60 11.40 -16.50 12.94
CA ALA A 60 12.76 -15.97 12.79
C ALA A 60 12.88 -15.20 11.48
N PHE A 61 12.03 -14.17 11.32
CA PHE A 61 12.04 -13.39 10.09
C PHE A 61 13.22 -12.41 10.06
N ASP A 62 13.73 -12.20 8.85
CA ASP A 62 14.78 -11.21 8.62
C ASP A 62 14.16 -9.84 8.37
N ARG A 63 14.70 -8.83 9.04
CA ARG A 63 14.34 -7.44 8.76
C ARG A 63 15.06 -6.98 7.51
N ILE A 64 14.33 -6.31 6.62
CA ILE A 64 14.89 -5.78 5.39
C ILE A 64 14.74 -4.25 5.37
N PRO A 65 15.54 -3.54 4.57
CA PRO A 65 15.42 -2.08 4.49
C PRO A 65 14.15 -1.65 3.77
N SER A 66 13.67 -0.46 4.11
CA SER A 66 12.57 0.21 3.39
C SER A 66 13.09 0.75 2.05
N PRO A 67 12.24 0.84 1.00
CA PRO A 67 10.80 0.54 1.00
C PRO A 67 10.52 -0.96 1.00
N LYS A 68 9.41 -1.35 1.61
CA LYS A 68 9.09 -2.78 1.76
C LYS A 68 7.60 -2.98 2.02
N TYR A 69 7.15 -4.21 1.73
CA TYR A 69 5.86 -4.74 2.18
C TYR A 69 6.13 -5.53 3.46
N ARG A 70 5.47 -5.16 4.55
CA ARG A 70 5.59 -5.92 5.80
C ARG A 70 4.27 -6.63 6.07
N ILE A 71 4.33 -7.95 6.26
CA ILE A 71 3.15 -8.79 6.50
C ILE A 71 2.92 -8.93 7.99
N TYR A 72 1.67 -8.75 8.40
CA TYR A 72 1.20 -8.90 9.78
C TYR A 72 0.07 -9.92 9.85
N GLU A 73 -0.06 -10.51 11.01
CA GLU A 73 -1.20 -11.38 11.31
C GLU A 73 -2.05 -10.71 12.40
N THR A 74 -3.38 -10.73 12.23
CA THR A 74 -4.32 -10.18 13.20
C THR A 74 -4.59 -11.20 14.30
N MET A 75 -5.21 -10.77 15.40
CA MET A 75 -5.54 -11.65 16.52
C MET A 75 -6.52 -12.76 16.15
N ASP A 76 -7.36 -12.53 15.13
CA ASP A 76 -8.31 -13.53 14.63
C ASP A 76 -7.78 -14.37 13.46
N GLY A 77 -6.45 -14.31 13.22
CA GLY A 77 -5.78 -15.19 12.25
C GLY A 77 -5.87 -14.75 10.81
N LYS A 78 -6.16 -13.48 10.54
CA LYS A 78 -6.14 -12.92 9.20
C LYS A 78 -4.82 -12.23 8.92
N TYR A 79 -4.54 -11.94 7.66
CA TYR A 79 -3.27 -11.37 7.21
C TYR A 79 -3.49 -10.07 6.47
N PHE A 80 -2.61 -9.10 6.69
CA PHE A 80 -2.59 -7.86 5.92
C PHE A 80 -1.14 -7.39 5.77
N PHE A 81 -0.91 -6.49 4.83
CA PHE A 81 0.41 -5.88 4.72
C PHE A 81 0.33 -4.38 4.90
N ARG A 82 1.45 -3.80 5.31
CA ARG A 82 1.68 -2.36 5.27
C ARG A 82 2.80 -2.08 4.29
N PHE A 83 2.68 -0.98 3.55
CA PHE A 83 3.76 -0.51 2.70
C PHE A 83 4.53 0.54 3.47
N ILE A 84 5.83 0.31 3.66
CA ILE A 84 6.68 1.14 4.49
C ILE A 84 7.74 1.78 3.61
N THR A 85 7.81 3.11 3.62
CA THR A 85 8.76 3.87 2.82
C THR A 85 9.91 4.37 3.65
N SER A 86 11.01 4.75 2.98
CA SER A 86 12.20 5.26 3.67
C SER A 86 11.98 6.65 4.26
N MET A 87 11.12 7.46 3.65
CA MET A 87 10.93 8.86 4.05
C MET A 87 9.83 9.04 5.07
N ALA A 88 8.71 8.34 4.90
CA ALA A 88 7.51 8.56 5.72
C ALA A 88 7.14 7.37 6.59
N GLY A 89 7.87 6.26 6.52
CA GLY A 89 7.55 5.06 7.26
C GLY A 89 6.30 4.39 6.70
N ASP A 90 5.38 3.99 7.57
CA ASP A 90 4.15 3.28 7.24
C ASP A 90 3.17 4.23 6.55
N VAL A 91 2.97 4.08 5.25
CA VAL A 91 2.14 5.00 4.45
C VAL A 91 0.83 4.41 3.95
N ALA A 92 0.71 3.08 3.90
CA ALA A 92 -0.50 2.45 3.36
C ALA A 92 -0.64 1.03 3.88
N ARG A 93 -1.88 0.54 3.89
CA ARG A 93 -2.15 -0.83 4.30
C ARG A 93 -3.18 -1.48 3.39
N SER A 94 -3.10 -2.82 3.30
CA SER A 94 -4.08 -3.62 2.59
C SER A 94 -5.28 -3.94 3.47
N HIS A 95 -6.32 -4.50 2.86
CA HIS A 95 -7.40 -5.18 3.60
C HIS A 95 -6.88 -6.46 4.23
N GLU A 96 -7.65 -7.04 5.14
CA GLU A 96 -7.32 -8.31 5.78
C GLU A 96 -7.81 -9.48 4.94
N TYR A 97 -6.99 -10.52 4.87
CA TYR A 97 -7.28 -11.73 4.09
C TYR A 97 -7.17 -12.95 4.98
N PRO A 98 -8.07 -13.94 4.83
CA PRO A 98 -8.04 -15.13 5.69
C PRO A 98 -6.86 -16.05 5.41
N LYS A 99 -6.20 -15.91 4.26
CA LYS A 99 -5.05 -16.76 3.88
C LYS A 99 -3.87 -15.90 3.45
N LYS A 100 -2.68 -16.28 3.88
CA LYS A 100 -1.45 -15.61 3.48
C LYS A 100 -1.25 -15.64 1.95
N GLU A 101 -1.62 -16.75 1.30
CA GLU A 101 -1.51 -16.87 -0.15
C GLU A 101 -2.32 -15.82 -0.90
N SER A 102 -3.51 -15.50 -0.39
CA SER A 102 -4.35 -14.44 -0.97
C SER A 102 -3.67 -13.07 -0.82
N LEU A 103 -3.04 -12.84 0.33
CA LEU A 103 -2.30 -11.61 0.58
C LEU A 103 -1.10 -11.48 -0.38
N LEU A 104 -0.34 -12.56 -0.57
CA LEU A 104 0.81 -12.55 -1.47
C LEU A 104 0.40 -12.24 -2.91
N ARG A 105 -0.74 -12.74 -3.34
CA ARG A 105 -1.30 -12.41 -4.67
C ARG A 105 -1.65 -10.92 -4.76
N ARG A 106 -2.13 -10.33 -3.67
CA ARG A 106 -2.41 -8.88 -3.64
C ARG A 106 -1.13 -8.06 -3.72
N ILE A 107 -0.06 -8.50 -3.09
CA ILE A 107 1.25 -7.85 -3.22
C ILE A 107 1.71 -7.90 -4.68
N GLU A 108 1.58 -9.04 -5.34
CA GLU A 108 1.94 -9.16 -6.76
C GLU A 108 1.06 -8.25 -7.64
N ARG A 109 -0.23 -8.14 -7.32
CA ARG A 109 -1.12 -7.21 -8.01
C ARG A 109 -0.69 -5.77 -7.79
N MET A 110 -0.31 -5.43 -6.55
CA MET A 110 0.22 -4.12 -6.20
C MET A 110 1.46 -3.77 -7.03
N ARG A 111 2.38 -4.72 -7.16
CA ARG A 111 3.60 -4.54 -7.96
C ARG A 111 3.30 -4.26 -9.42
N SER A 112 2.27 -4.87 -9.97
CA SER A 112 1.90 -4.67 -11.37
C SER A 112 1.08 -3.40 -11.61
N GLU A 113 0.42 -2.88 -10.57
CA GLU A 113 -0.49 -1.74 -10.71
C GLU A 113 0.07 -0.43 -10.13
N CYS A 114 1.21 -0.47 -9.44
CA CYS A 114 1.72 0.68 -8.69
C CYS A 114 2.10 1.89 -9.57
N ASP A 115 2.33 1.69 -10.86
CA ASP A 115 2.62 2.77 -11.81
C ASP A 115 1.37 3.39 -12.43
N SER A 116 0.20 3.07 -11.88
CA SER A 116 -1.08 3.58 -12.35
C SER A 116 -1.18 5.10 -12.28
N SER A 117 -2.02 5.67 -13.12
CA SER A 117 -2.24 7.10 -13.20
C SER A 117 -3.09 7.59 -12.03
N LEU A 118 -2.98 8.89 -11.75
CA LEU A 118 -3.89 9.57 -10.86
C LEU A 118 -5.27 9.66 -11.53
N ALA A 119 -6.33 9.37 -10.77
CA ALA A 119 -7.69 9.50 -11.28
C ALA A 119 -8.00 10.97 -11.57
N ARG A 120 -8.79 11.20 -12.61
CA ARG A 120 -9.27 12.55 -12.90
C ARG A 120 -10.19 13.01 -11.79
N GLN A 121 -9.99 14.26 -11.40
CA GLN A 121 -10.90 14.95 -10.48
C GLN A 121 -11.68 15.97 -11.28
N ASP A 122 -12.96 15.72 -11.40
CA ASP A 122 -13.89 16.63 -12.09
C ASP A 122 -14.42 17.68 -11.13
#